data_bd1f0596e4a17e417be603b5d9aa3323
#
_entry.id   bd1f0596e4a17e417be603b5d9aa3323
#
_cell.length_a   1.000
_cell.length_b   1.000
_cell.length_c   1.000
_cell.angle_alpha   90.00
_cell.angle_beta   90.00
_cell.angle_gamma   90.00
#
_symmetry.space_group_name_H-M   'P 1'
#
loop_
_entity.id
_entity.type
_entity.pdbx_description
1 polymer ?
#
loop_
_entity_poly.entity_id
_entity_poly.type
_entity_poly.pdbx_seq_one_letter_code
_entity_poly.pdbx_strand_id
1 'polypeptide(L)'
;MRKIYTLITLGFVLLVAGCKTAAKLYDKGNYDEAVELAVKKLQKKPDDEMRALLQSAYQYAVNDHETRIHQHSSNTNDLKWEWIYSEYASLQKLYEAIHRSPEALAIVNPTDYSSYLHTYADKAADTRFQRGMMWMDKNDKLSFRNAYHEFEAALQYRPGELTFIERRNEAYENAVVNVVVMPMENSRYRFSSYNNSEITNFENDLLRQLQHNTGNQFVKFYSSWDADSRNIRTDQFVDFRFSTFDLGRTRDERSTREVSKDIVVKETVYRPDSVVKEYKKVFAKITTTKRTMLSEGNLQINVRDASGRWLWSDDIRGNHSWCTEFSTYTGDERALSESDKQLVNRKQDYPPNEGEITRCIINEIKSNIPGKVRNYFSRL
;
A
#
# COMPACT_ATOMS: atom_id res chain seq x y z
N MET A 1 -8.19 -33.86 -33.38
CA MET A 1 -9.54 -34.13 -32.88
C MET A 1 -9.60 -34.31 -31.37
N ARG A 2 -8.60 -34.89 -30.69
CA ARG A 2 -8.61 -35.09 -29.21
C ARG A 2 -8.57 -33.81 -28.36
N LYS A 3 -7.96 -32.70 -28.86
CA LYS A 3 -7.87 -31.40 -28.16
C LYS A 3 -9.15 -30.58 -28.24
N ILE A 4 -10.04 -30.83 -29.19
CA ILE A 4 -11.31 -30.12 -29.34
C ILE A 4 -12.34 -30.65 -28.34
N TYR A 5 -12.34 -31.95 -28.07
CA TYR A 5 -13.25 -32.54 -27.08
C TYR A 5 -12.93 -32.12 -25.64
N THR A 6 -11.65 -31.90 -25.30
CA THR A 6 -11.24 -31.40 -23.97
C THR A 6 -11.65 -29.95 -23.75
N LEU A 7 -11.70 -29.12 -24.78
CA LEU A 7 -12.18 -27.73 -24.69
C LEU A 7 -13.71 -27.66 -24.56
N ILE A 8 -14.44 -28.55 -25.22
CA ILE A 8 -15.91 -28.63 -25.14
C ILE A 8 -16.36 -29.15 -23.78
N THR A 9 -15.67 -30.16 -23.21
CA THR A 9 -15.95 -30.68 -21.86
C THR A 9 -15.61 -29.69 -20.77
N LEU A 10 -14.55 -28.86 -20.91
CA LEU A 10 -14.20 -27.81 -19.97
C LEU A 10 -15.20 -26.66 -20.04
N GLY A 11 -15.72 -26.32 -21.21
CA GLY A 11 -16.79 -25.31 -21.39
C GLY A 11 -18.13 -25.73 -20.79
N PHE A 12 -18.45 -27.04 -20.80
CA PHE A 12 -19.70 -27.57 -20.24
C PHE A 12 -19.67 -27.65 -18.70
N VAL A 13 -18.49 -27.87 -18.09
CA VAL A 13 -18.32 -27.89 -16.63
C VAL A 13 -18.42 -26.48 -16.03
N LEU A 14 -18.09 -25.42 -16.78
CA LEU A 14 -18.26 -24.03 -16.33
C LEU A 14 -19.72 -23.53 -16.41
N LEU A 15 -20.62 -24.21 -17.11
CA LEU A 15 -22.04 -23.88 -17.19
C LEU A 15 -22.88 -24.48 -16.03
N VAL A 16 -22.29 -25.30 -15.18
CA VAL A 16 -22.94 -25.83 -13.95
C VAL A 16 -22.61 -24.96 -12.72
N ALA A 17 -22.04 -23.76 -12.89
CA ALA A 17 -21.95 -22.76 -11.85
C ALA A 17 -23.39 -22.33 -11.47
N GLY A 18 -23.90 -23.03 -10.49
CA GLY A 18 -25.16 -22.98 -9.78
C GLY A 18 -26.10 -21.83 -10.13
N CYS A 19 -27.04 -22.03 -11.06
CA CYS A 19 -28.25 -21.25 -11.04
C CYS A 19 -28.90 -21.39 -9.64
N LYS A 20 -28.71 -20.39 -8.79
CA LYS A 20 -29.48 -20.27 -7.55
C LYS A 20 -30.96 -20.25 -7.95
N THR A 21 -31.69 -21.31 -7.70
CA THR A 21 -33.14 -21.31 -7.89
C THR A 21 -33.79 -20.76 -6.63
N ALA A 22 -34.91 -20.04 -6.76
CA ALA A 22 -35.62 -19.49 -5.60
C ALA A 22 -36.03 -20.61 -4.61
N ALA A 23 -36.42 -21.81 -5.12
CA ALA A 23 -36.69 -22.99 -4.29
C ALA A 23 -35.49 -23.46 -3.49
N LYS A 24 -34.27 -23.54 -4.10
CA LYS A 24 -33.06 -23.91 -3.37
C LYS A 24 -32.64 -22.90 -2.31
N LEU A 25 -32.96 -21.62 -2.50
CA LEU A 25 -32.73 -20.59 -1.51
C LEU A 25 -33.69 -20.75 -0.33
N TYR A 26 -34.96 -20.96 -0.63
CA TYR A 26 -35.96 -21.26 0.36
C TYR A 26 -35.65 -22.48 1.22
N ASP A 27 -35.27 -23.61 0.58
CA ASP A 27 -34.89 -24.86 1.26
C ASP A 27 -33.64 -24.68 2.17
N LYS A 28 -32.81 -23.70 1.89
CA LYS A 28 -31.62 -23.35 2.70
C LYS A 28 -31.93 -22.35 3.82
N GLY A 29 -33.15 -21.87 3.93
CA GLY A 29 -33.55 -20.83 4.87
C GLY A 29 -33.13 -19.41 4.47
N ASN A 30 -32.69 -19.19 3.21
CA ASN A 30 -32.35 -17.87 2.68
C ASN A 30 -33.62 -17.23 2.11
N TYR A 31 -34.56 -16.89 2.98
CA TYR A 31 -35.92 -16.48 2.59
C TYR A 31 -35.93 -15.15 1.85
N ASP A 32 -35.16 -14.17 2.25
CA ASP A 32 -35.05 -12.84 1.59
C ASP A 32 -34.62 -12.98 0.12
N GLU A 33 -33.49 -13.70 -0.12
CA GLU A 33 -33.01 -13.96 -1.48
C GLU A 33 -34.03 -14.76 -2.30
N ALA A 34 -34.77 -15.68 -1.65
CA ALA A 34 -35.83 -16.46 -2.30
C ALA A 34 -36.99 -15.56 -2.74
N VAL A 35 -37.44 -14.63 -1.90
CA VAL A 35 -38.48 -13.63 -2.22
C VAL A 35 -38.03 -12.76 -3.38
N GLU A 36 -36.84 -12.14 -3.29
CA GLU A 36 -36.31 -11.25 -4.34
C GLU A 36 -36.21 -11.97 -5.70
N LEU A 37 -35.72 -13.23 -5.69
CA LEU A 37 -35.60 -14.01 -6.92
C LEU A 37 -36.95 -14.45 -7.46
N ALA A 38 -37.94 -14.81 -6.61
CA ALA A 38 -39.29 -15.15 -7.02
C ALA A 38 -40.00 -13.94 -7.65
N VAL A 39 -39.90 -12.77 -7.02
CA VAL A 39 -40.42 -11.50 -7.58
C VAL A 39 -39.84 -11.22 -8.95
N LYS A 40 -38.49 -11.29 -9.09
CA LYS A 40 -37.79 -11.05 -10.36
C LYS A 40 -38.21 -12.04 -11.47
N LYS A 41 -38.55 -13.28 -11.12
CA LYS A 41 -39.05 -14.27 -12.09
C LYS A 41 -40.48 -13.98 -12.50
N LEU A 42 -41.35 -13.66 -11.55
CA LEU A 42 -42.74 -13.34 -11.80
C LEU A 42 -42.90 -12.10 -12.69
N GLN A 43 -42.03 -11.09 -12.55
CA GLN A 43 -41.97 -9.93 -13.46
C GLN A 43 -41.70 -10.30 -14.92
N LYS A 44 -41.01 -11.41 -15.17
CA LYS A 44 -40.66 -11.84 -16.53
C LYS A 44 -41.72 -12.74 -17.15
N LYS A 45 -42.28 -13.63 -16.36
CA LYS A 45 -43.26 -14.61 -16.82
C LYS A 45 -44.15 -15.08 -15.64
N PRO A 46 -45.48 -15.14 -15.79
CA PRO A 46 -46.32 -15.80 -14.83
C PRO A 46 -45.95 -17.27 -14.61
N ASP A 47 -45.83 -17.68 -13.35
CA ASP A 47 -45.39 -19.02 -12.96
C ASP A 47 -46.06 -19.38 -11.62
N ASP A 48 -46.95 -20.39 -11.63
CA ASP A 48 -47.74 -20.75 -10.45
C ASP A 48 -46.89 -21.35 -9.33
N GLU A 49 -45.79 -22.04 -9.67
CA GLU A 49 -44.84 -22.55 -8.68
C GLU A 49 -44.15 -21.39 -7.97
N MET A 50 -43.72 -20.38 -8.73
CA MET A 50 -43.12 -19.16 -8.16
C MET A 50 -44.09 -18.33 -7.34
N ARG A 51 -45.39 -18.34 -7.67
CA ARG A 51 -46.43 -17.69 -6.86
C ARG A 51 -46.54 -18.32 -5.47
N ALA A 52 -46.68 -19.66 -5.41
CA ALA A 52 -46.75 -20.40 -4.15
C ALA A 52 -45.48 -20.23 -3.33
N LEU A 53 -44.29 -20.28 -4.00
CA LEU A 53 -43.01 -20.08 -3.35
C LEU A 53 -42.88 -18.68 -2.78
N LEU A 54 -43.29 -17.63 -3.52
CA LEU A 54 -43.21 -16.24 -3.05
C LEU A 54 -44.03 -16.05 -1.77
N GLN A 55 -45.26 -16.59 -1.73
CA GLN A 55 -46.13 -16.49 -0.56
C GLN A 55 -45.48 -17.13 0.68
N SER A 56 -44.99 -18.36 0.53
CA SER A 56 -44.34 -19.08 1.62
C SER A 56 -43.04 -18.42 2.06
N ALA A 57 -42.17 -18.04 1.11
CA ALA A 57 -40.87 -17.41 1.40
C ALA A 57 -41.02 -16.08 2.12
N TYR A 58 -41.99 -15.24 1.69
CA TYR A 58 -42.26 -13.97 2.36
C TYR A 58 -42.75 -14.17 3.80
N GLN A 59 -43.68 -15.10 4.02
CA GLN A 59 -44.16 -15.39 5.37
C GLN A 59 -43.06 -15.87 6.31
N TYR A 60 -42.17 -16.75 5.83
CA TYR A 60 -41.02 -17.23 6.61
C TYR A 60 -39.99 -16.11 6.83
N ALA A 61 -39.74 -15.27 5.83
CA ALA A 61 -38.83 -14.13 5.97
C ALA A 61 -39.32 -13.16 7.06
N VAL A 62 -40.60 -12.78 7.02
CA VAL A 62 -41.21 -11.90 8.03
C VAL A 62 -41.07 -12.50 9.43
N ASN A 63 -41.50 -13.77 9.59
CA ASN A 63 -41.42 -14.45 10.90
C ASN A 63 -39.98 -14.56 11.44
N ASP A 64 -39.02 -14.81 10.57
CA ASP A 64 -37.61 -14.90 10.95
C ASP A 64 -37.05 -13.54 11.40
N HIS A 65 -37.32 -12.46 10.64
CA HIS A 65 -36.95 -11.11 11.03
C HIS A 65 -37.65 -10.66 12.32
N GLU A 66 -38.94 -10.89 12.49
CA GLU A 66 -39.69 -10.54 13.70
C GLU A 66 -39.14 -11.30 14.93
N THR A 67 -38.80 -12.58 14.77
CA THR A 67 -38.14 -13.38 15.82
C THR A 67 -36.81 -12.78 16.24
N ARG A 68 -35.97 -12.39 15.26
CA ARG A 68 -34.70 -11.74 15.54
C ARG A 68 -34.85 -10.36 16.19
N ILE A 69 -35.82 -9.56 15.74
CA ILE A 69 -36.15 -8.27 16.37
C ILE A 69 -36.51 -8.48 17.84
N HIS A 70 -37.32 -9.48 18.13
CA HIS A 70 -37.72 -9.79 19.51
C HIS A 70 -36.51 -10.22 20.35
N GLN A 71 -35.64 -11.08 19.83
CA GLN A 71 -34.40 -11.47 20.47
C GLN A 71 -33.46 -10.28 20.73
N HIS A 72 -33.28 -9.39 19.74
CA HIS A 72 -32.48 -8.18 19.91
C HIS A 72 -33.08 -7.21 20.92
N SER A 73 -34.39 -7.09 20.97
CA SER A 73 -35.09 -6.19 21.91
C SER A 73 -34.79 -6.54 23.37
N SER A 74 -34.66 -7.83 23.69
CA SER A 74 -34.34 -8.32 25.03
C SER A 74 -32.86 -8.21 25.37
N ASN A 75 -31.99 -7.86 24.42
CA ASN A 75 -30.54 -7.74 24.63
C ASN A 75 -30.21 -6.48 25.43
N THR A 76 -29.23 -6.57 26.33
CA THR A 76 -28.73 -5.45 27.15
C THR A 76 -27.68 -4.60 26.46
N ASN A 77 -27.17 -5.03 25.30
CA ASN A 77 -26.16 -4.26 24.53
C ASN A 77 -26.80 -2.98 23.97
N ASP A 78 -26.12 -1.86 24.15
CA ASP A 78 -26.59 -0.55 23.67
C ASP A 78 -26.76 -0.51 22.14
N LEU A 79 -25.96 -1.28 21.40
CA LEU A 79 -26.02 -1.36 19.95
C LEU A 79 -27.20 -2.20 19.41
N LYS A 80 -28.05 -2.73 20.27
CA LYS A 80 -29.26 -3.50 19.86
C LYS A 80 -30.15 -2.75 18.87
N TRP A 81 -30.19 -1.43 18.95
CA TRP A 81 -31.01 -0.61 18.07
C TRP A 81 -30.56 -0.65 16.60
N GLU A 82 -29.25 -0.82 16.38
CA GLU A 82 -28.69 -1.02 15.03
C GLU A 82 -29.07 -2.37 14.45
N TRP A 83 -29.04 -3.41 15.27
CA TRP A 83 -29.45 -4.76 14.85
C TRP A 83 -30.93 -4.77 14.50
N ILE A 84 -31.77 -4.16 15.34
CA ILE A 84 -33.23 -4.04 15.07
C ILE A 84 -33.46 -3.21 13.80
N TYR A 85 -32.75 -2.10 13.64
CA TYR A 85 -32.82 -1.30 12.42
C TYR A 85 -32.48 -2.13 11.16
N SER A 86 -31.43 -2.94 11.23
CA SER A 86 -31.00 -3.82 10.12
C SER A 86 -32.09 -4.83 9.75
N GLU A 87 -32.76 -5.42 10.73
CA GLU A 87 -33.87 -6.35 10.48
C GLU A 87 -35.05 -5.65 9.80
N TYR A 88 -35.45 -4.47 10.28
CA TYR A 88 -36.50 -3.67 9.62
C TYR A 88 -36.08 -3.17 8.23
N ALA A 89 -34.77 -2.88 8.02
CA ALA A 89 -34.29 -2.52 6.70
C ALA A 89 -34.41 -3.66 5.68
N SER A 90 -34.15 -4.89 6.13
CA SER A 90 -34.37 -6.09 5.31
C SER A 90 -35.90 -6.26 4.99
N LEU A 91 -36.76 -6.13 5.98
CA LEU A 91 -38.18 -6.20 5.76
C LEU A 91 -38.69 -5.12 4.80
N GLN A 92 -38.22 -3.88 4.93
CA GLN A 92 -38.56 -2.79 4.04
C GLN A 92 -38.08 -3.02 2.61
N LYS A 93 -36.92 -3.62 2.45
CA LYS A 93 -36.41 -4.01 1.13
C LYS A 93 -37.29 -5.05 0.45
N LEU A 94 -37.84 -6.02 1.22
CA LEU A 94 -38.80 -6.99 0.70
C LEU A 94 -40.11 -6.31 0.30
N TYR A 95 -40.62 -5.40 1.15
CA TYR A 95 -41.79 -4.57 0.82
C TYR A 95 -41.62 -3.84 -0.51
N GLU A 96 -40.47 -3.14 -0.67
CA GLU A 96 -40.18 -2.40 -1.90
C GLU A 96 -40.06 -3.31 -3.12
N ALA A 97 -39.41 -4.48 -2.98
CA ALA A 97 -39.27 -5.44 -4.07
C ALA A 97 -40.62 -5.95 -4.55
N ILE A 98 -41.50 -6.32 -3.61
CA ILE A 98 -42.86 -6.81 -3.91
C ILE A 98 -43.73 -5.68 -4.48
N HIS A 99 -43.65 -4.49 -3.90
CA HIS A 99 -44.50 -3.34 -4.32
C HIS A 99 -44.17 -2.84 -5.74
N ARG A 100 -42.92 -3.05 -6.20
CA ARG A 100 -42.53 -2.72 -7.60
C ARG A 100 -43.05 -3.74 -8.63
N SER A 101 -43.64 -4.87 -8.21
CA SER A 101 -44.14 -5.91 -9.11
C SER A 101 -45.66 -6.10 -8.91
N PRO A 102 -46.50 -5.65 -9.86
CA PRO A 102 -47.92 -5.87 -9.79
C PRO A 102 -48.31 -7.34 -9.62
N GLU A 103 -47.57 -8.26 -10.25
CA GLU A 103 -47.80 -9.70 -10.16
C GLU A 103 -47.52 -10.23 -8.76
N ALA A 104 -46.44 -9.75 -8.12
CA ALA A 104 -46.09 -10.13 -6.77
C ALA A 104 -47.04 -9.50 -5.74
N LEU A 105 -47.40 -8.24 -5.94
CA LEU A 105 -48.38 -7.53 -5.08
C LEU A 105 -49.76 -8.17 -5.09
N ALA A 106 -50.17 -8.77 -6.22
CA ALA A 106 -51.43 -9.52 -6.31
C ALA A 106 -51.42 -10.83 -5.49
N ILE A 107 -50.26 -11.33 -5.10
CA ILE A 107 -50.09 -12.57 -4.35
C ILE A 107 -49.89 -12.32 -2.86
N VAL A 108 -49.05 -11.32 -2.54
CA VAL A 108 -48.62 -10.99 -1.17
C VAL A 108 -49.00 -9.52 -0.90
N ASN A 109 -49.59 -9.26 0.26
CA ASN A 109 -49.82 -7.90 0.75
C ASN A 109 -48.71 -7.55 1.77
N PRO A 110 -47.59 -6.94 1.32
CA PRO A 110 -46.48 -6.67 2.22
C PRO A 110 -46.77 -5.48 3.13
N THR A 111 -46.24 -5.54 4.36
CA THR A 111 -46.35 -4.44 5.32
C THR A 111 -45.26 -3.40 5.04
N ASP A 112 -45.59 -2.12 5.10
CA ASP A 112 -44.65 -1.01 5.04
C ASP A 112 -44.00 -0.78 6.43
N TYR A 113 -42.68 -0.96 6.50
CA TYR A 113 -41.91 -0.81 7.74
C TYR A 113 -41.18 0.55 7.83
N SER A 114 -41.47 1.51 6.95
CA SER A 114 -40.77 2.81 6.90
C SER A 114 -40.83 3.58 8.22
N SER A 115 -41.93 3.55 8.94
CA SER A 115 -42.06 4.19 10.25
C SER A 115 -41.22 3.54 11.33
N TYR A 116 -41.07 2.22 11.30
CA TYR A 116 -40.19 1.49 12.21
C TYR A 116 -38.70 1.79 11.88
N LEU A 117 -38.34 1.81 10.61
CA LEU A 117 -37.01 2.20 10.18
C LEU A 117 -36.62 3.56 10.72
N HIS A 118 -37.48 4.57 10.56
CA HIS A 118 -37.21 5.91 11.09
C HIS A 118 -37.01 5.88 12.61
N THR A 119 -37.93 5.22 13.33
CA THR A 119 -37.86 5.12 14.79
C THR A 119 -36.57 4.47 15.28
N TYR A 120 -36.15 3.38 14.64
CA TYR A 120 -34.95 2.65 15.07
C TYR A 120 -33.67 3.26 14.54
N ALA A 121 -33.69 3.98 13.41
CA ALA A 121 -32.60 4.86 12.98
C ALA A 121 -32.31 5.95 14.03
N ASP A 122 -33.36 6.61 14.52
CA ASP A 122 -33.21 7.63 15.56
C ASP A 122 -32.62 7.06 16.85
N LYS A 123 -33.10 5.92 17.31
CA LYS A 123 -32.55 5.26 18.51
C LYS A 123 -31.08 4.85 18.32
N ALA A 124 -30.74 4.32 17.15
CA ALA A 124 -29.36 3.96 16.84
C ALA A 124 -28.43 5.20 16.79
N ALA A 125 -28.91 6.27 16.13
CA ALA A 125 -28.18 7.53 16.06
C ALA A 125 -27.93 8.13 17.44
N ASP A 126 -28.96 8.21 18.27
CA ASP A 126 -28.86 8.76 19.63
C ASP A 126 -27.91 7.92 20.50
N THR A 127 -27.98 6.59 20.38
CA THR A 127 -27.05 5.70 21.11
C THR A 127 -25.61 5.94 20.71
N ARG A 128 -25.33 6.01 19.41
CA ARG A 128 -23.97 6.31 18.90
C ARG A 128 -23.49 7.69 19.36
N PHE A 129 -24.36 8.67 19.31
CA PHE A 129 -24.07 10.03 19.78
C PHE A 129 -23.69 10.04 21.27
N GLN A 130 -24.49 9.40 22.13
CA GLN A 130 -24.20 9.31 23.57
C GLN A 130 -22.86 8.60 23.83
N ARG A 131 -22.56 7.53 23.12
CA ARG A 131 -21.28 6.84 23.21
C ARG A 131 -20.11 7.76 22.78
N GLY A 132 -20.32 8.55 21.72
CA GLY A 132 -19.36 9.56 21.29
C GLY A 132 -19.09 10.59 22.39
N MET A 133 -20.13 11.13 23.02
CA MET A 133 -20.01 12.04 24.15
C MET A 133 -19.24 11.43 25.33
N MET A 134 -19.50 10.18 25.69
CA MET A 134 -18.76 9.47 26.73
C MET A 134 -17.26 9.33 26.42
N TRP A 135 -16.91 9.20 25.14
CA TRP A 135 -15.52 9.20 24.72
C TRP A 135 -14.90 10.59 24.77
N MET A 136 -15.65 11.67 24.43
CA MET A 136 -15.18 13.05 24.55
C MET A 136 -14.78 13.41 26.01
N ASP A 137 -15.50 12.92 27.00
CA ASP A 137 -15.27 13.22 28.41
C ASP A 137 -13.91 12.72 28.94
N LYS A 138 -13.31 11.71 28.27
CA LYS A 138 -11.99 11.17 28.66
C LYS A 138 -10.82 12.10 28.34
N ASN A 139 -11.01 13.03 27.42
CA ASN A 139 -10.09 14.12 27.10
C ASN A 139 -8.65 13.67 26.71
N ASP A 140 -8.50 12.60 25.94
CA ASP A 140 -7.25 12.14 25.37
C ASP A 140 -7.38 11.86 23.86
N LYS A 141 -6.25 11.86 23.14
CA LYS A 141 -6.22 11.73 21.68
C LYS A 141 -6.90 10.46 21.15
N LEU A 142 -6.72 9.33 21.84
CA LEU A 142 -7.31 8.05 21.44
C LEU A 142 -8.82 8.06 21.67
N SER A 143 -9.26 8.61 22.78
CA SER A 143 -10.69 8.76 23.10
C SER A 143 -11.39 9.70 22.12
N PHE A 144 -10.76 10.81 21.73
CA PHE A 144 -11.29 11.69 20.68
C PHE A 144 -11.43 10.99 19.31
N ARG A 145 -10.53 10.06 18.94
CA ARG A 145 -10.69 9.23 17.74
C ARG A 145 -11.89 8.29 17.84
N ASN A 146 -12.06 7.66 18.99
CA ASN A 146 -13.22 6.81 19.24
C ASN A 146 -14.51 7.63 19.18
N ALA A 147 -14.53 8.83 19.76
CA ALA A 147 -15.65 9.76 19.66
C ALA A 147 -15.98 10.12 18.22
N TYR A 148 -14.96 10.46 17.43
CA TYR A 148 -15.12 10.75 16.01
C TYR A 148 -15.82 9.60 15.26
N HIS A 149 -15.39 8.37 15.47
CA HIS A 149 -15.99 7.20 14.81
C HIS A 149 -17.41 6.92 15.29
N GLU A 150 -17.72 7.14 16.57
CA GLU A 150 -19.09 7.02 17.08
C GLU A 150 -20.01 8.09 16.46
N PHE A 151 -19.55 9.34 16.32
CA PHE A 151 -20.33 10.39 15.66
C PHE A 151 -20.49 10.15 14.15
N GLU A 152 -19.47 9.61 13.48
CA GLU A 152 -19.62 9.17 12.08
C GLU A 152 -20.66 8.06 11.94
N ALA A 153 -20.66 7.09 12.85
CA ALA A 153 -21.67 6.05 12.88
C ALA A 153 -23.08 6.61 13.17
N ALA A 154 -23.21 7.61 14.05
CA ALA A 154 -24.49 8.29 14.29
C ALA A 154 -25.03 8.96 13.02
N LEU A 155 -24.14 9.61 12.25
CA LEU A 155 -24.49 10.27 11.00
C LEU A 155 -24.93 9.31 9.88
N GLN A 156 -24.58 8.03 9.96
CA GLN A 156 -25.10 7.02 9.02
C GLN A 156 -26.60 6.80 9.19
N TYR A 157 -27.10 6.92 10.42
CA TYR A 157 -28.51 6.75 10.75
C TYR A 157 -29.31 8.06 10.63
N ARG A 158 -28.69 9.22 10.92
CA ARG A 158 -29.31 10.55 10.81
C ARG A 158 -28.37 11.50 10.04
N PRO A 159 -28.35 11.37 8.69
CA PRO A 159 -27.52 12.22 7.85
C PRO A 159 -27.91 13.69 7.96
N GLY A 160 -26.90 14.58 8.04
CA GLY A 160 -27.14 16.02 8.05
C GLY A 160 -27.52 16.62 9.40
N GLU A 161 -27.56 15.84 10.48
CA GLU A 161 -27.77 16.37 11.84
C GLU A 161 -26.61 17.28 12.25
N LEU A 162 -26.89 18.58 12.39
CA LEU A 162 -25.86 19.59 12.61
C LEU A 162 -25.09 19.36 13.91
N THR A 163 -25.76 19.01 14.98
CA THR A 163 -25.12 18.73 16.27
C THR A 163 -24.12 17.57 16.18
N PHE A 164 -24.47 16.52 15.40
CA PHE A 164 -23.56 15.38 15.22
C PHE A 164 -22.34 15.78 14.38
N ILE A 165 -22.55 16.59 13.34
CA ILE A 165 -21.48 17.12 12.49
C ILE A 165 -20.53 17.99 13.31
N GLU A 166 -21.04 18.89 14.14
CA GLU A 166 -20.25 19.76 15.00
C GLU A 166 -19.39 18.95 15.98
N ARG A 167 -20.00 18.01 16.70
CA ARG A 167 -19.30 17.15 17.65
C ARG A 167 -18.27 16.23 16.97
N ARG A 168 -18.58 15.69 15.79
CA ARG A 168 -17.61 14.94 15.00
C ARG A 168 -16.40 15.79 14.63
N ASN A 169 -16.62 17.02 14.18
CA ASN A 169 -15.55 17.94 13.81
C ASN A 169 -14.70 18.32 15.02
N GLU A 170 -15.33 18.62 16.16
CA GLU A 170 -14.65 18.87 17.43
C GLU A 170 -13.80 17.67 17.86
N ALA A 171 -14.36 16.47 17.80
CA ALA A 171 -13.63 15.23 18.09
C ALA A 171 -12.43 15.04 17.15
N TYR A 172 -12.61 15.33 15.84
CA TYR A 172 -11.53 15.26 14.86
C TYR A 172 -10.39 16.24 15.18
N GLU A 173 -10.71 17.50 15.45
CA GLU A 173 -9.70 18.53 15.77
C GLU A 173 -8.89 18.17 17.02
N ASN A 174 -9.56 17.64 18.05
CA ASN A 174 -8.91 17.19 19.28
C ASN A 174 -8.13 15.87 19.09
N ALA A 175 -8.56 15.00 18.16
CA ALA A 175 -7.92 13.73 17.84
C ALA A 175 -6.63 13.87 17.05
N VAL A 176 -6.51 14.95 16.24
CA VAL A 176 -5.36 15.18 15.36
C VAL A 176 -4.06 15.32 16.15
N VAL A 177 -3.05 14.59 15.73
CA VAL A 177 -1.65 14.76 16.18
C VAL A 177 -0.92 15.63 15.18
N ASN A 178 -0.53 16.82 15.62
CA ASN A 178 0.25 17.75 14.81
C ASN A 178 1.74 17.44 14.97
N VAL A 179 2.37 17.06 13.87
CA VAL A 179 3.77 16.68 13.81
C VAL A 179 4.55 17.74 13.04
N VAL A 180 5.55 18.31 13.67
CA VAL A 180 6.45 19.27 13.02
C VAL A 180 7.71 18.57 12.56
N VAL A 181 7.99 18.67 11.27
CA VAL A 181 9.25 18.22 10.68
C VAL A 181 10.26 19.34 10.85
N MET A 182 11.30 19.06 11.63
CA MET A 182 12.36 19.99 11.88
C MET A 182 13.30 20.06 10.66
N PRO A 183 13.86 21.26 10.34
CA PRO A 183 14.91 21.36 9.33
C PRO A 183 16.06 20.41 9.66
N MET A 184 16.64 19.80 8.65
CA MET A 184 17.85 19.01 8.86
C MET A 184 18.95 19.89 9.40
N GLU A 185 19.37 19.65 10.62
CA GLU A 185 20.56 20.29 11.13
C GLU A 185 21.71 19.96 10.18
N ASN A 186 22.44 21.02 9.74
CA ASN A 186 23.68 20.86 9.02
C ASN A 186 24.62 20.01 9.89
N SER A 187 24.52 18.70 9.68
CA SER A 187 25.32 17.71 10.40
C SER A 187 26.79 18.04 10.17
N ARG A 188 27.69 17.51 10.99
CA ARG A 188 29.17 17.64 10.93
C ARG A 188 29.79 17.38 9.54
N TYR A 189 28.98 16.90 8.60
CA TYR A 189 29.33 16.71 7.20
C TYR A 189 29.11 18.03 6.46
N ARG A 190 30.21 18.73 6.15
CA ARG A 190 30.18 19.86 5.22
C ARG A 190 29.89 19.27 3.83
N PHE A 191 28.62 19.23 3.48
CA PHE A 191 28.27 19.08 2.09
C PHE A 191 28.87 20.27 1.32
N SER A 192 29.51 20.02 0.19
CA SER A 192 29.97 21.12 -0.66
C SER A 192 28.76 22.01 -0.99
N SER A 193 28.96 23.28 -1.27
CA SER A 193 27.85 24.22 -1.60
C SER A 193 26.95 23.72 -2.72
N TYR A 194 27.42 22.80 -3.56
CA TYR A 194 26.66 22.12 -4.60
C TYR A 194 25.69 21.05 -4.03
N ASN A 195 26.02 20.42 -2.92
CA ASN A 195 25.20 19.40 -2.29
C ASN A 195 24.12 19.96 -1.36
N ASN A 196 24.19 21.24 -0.97
CA ASN A 196 23.16 21.89 -0.15
C ASN A 196 21.81 21.98 -0.88
N SER A 197 21.80 22.18 -2.20
CA SER A 197 20.56 22.22 -2.98
C SER A 197 19.86 20.85 -3.02
N GLU A 198 20.62 19.77 -3.09
CA GLU A 198 20.05 18.41 -3.07
C GLU A 198 19.41 18.08 -1.70
N ILE A 199 20.01 18.56 -0.61
CA ILE A 199 19.45 18.38 0.74
C ILE A 199 18.18 19.19 0.92
N THR A 200 18.16 20.45 0.51
CA THR A 200 16.96 21.30 0.57
C THR A 200 15.82 20.72 -0.28
N ASN A 201 16.13 20.22 -1.46
CA ASN A 201 15.14 19.52 -2.31
C ASN A 201 14.64 18.23 -1.64
N PHE A 202 15.53 17.49 -0.99
CA PHE A 202 15.17 16.30 -0.24
C PHE A 202 14.22 16.62 0.92
N GLU A 203 14.49 17.66 1.72
CA GLU A 203 13.61 18.11 2.83
C GLU A 203 12.20 18.44 2.33
N ASN A 204 12.10 19.25 1.27
CA ASN A 204 10.84 19.66 0.69
C ASN A 204 10.03 18.47 0.15
N ASP A 205 10.71 17.54 -0.54
CA ASP A 205 10.09 16.35 -1.08
C ASP A 205 9.64 15.40 0.03
N LEU A 206 10.45 15.27 1.08
CA LEU A 206 10.13 14.45 2.24
C LEU A 206 8.88 14.94 2.94
N LEU A 207 8.80 16.23 3.22
CA LEU A 207 7.61 16.83 3.83
C LEU A 207 6.35 16.57 3.00
N ARG A 208 6.41 16.78 1.67
CA ARG A 208 5.28 16.47 0.78
C ARG A 208 4.89 14.99 0.84
N GLN A 209 5.86 14.09 0.84
CA GLN A 209 5.59 12.64 0.92
C GLN A 209 4.93 12.27 2.25
N LEU A 210 5.35 12.86 3.36
CA LEU A 210 4.76 12.65 4.67
C LEU A 210 3.33 13.18 4.72
N GLN A 211 3.06 14.35 4.15
CA GLN A 211 1.72 14.94 4.09
C GLN A 211 0.72 14.09 3.29
N HIS A 212 1.18 13.43 2.21
CA HIS A 212 0.30 12.65 1.32
C HIS A 212 0.18 11.17 1.67
N ASN A 213 1.13 10.60 2.41
CA ASN A 213 1.27 9.13 2.55
C ASN A 213 1.20 8.60 3.99
N THR A 214 0.63 9.33 4.93
CA THR A 214 0.57 8.88 6.35
C THR A 214 -0.27 7.63 6.57
N GLY A 215 -1.31 7.43 5.77
CA GLY A 215 -2.27 6.33 5.99
C GLY A 215 -3.10 6.48 7.28
N ASN A 216 -2.95 7.59 8.02
CA ASN A 216 -3.69 7.90 9.23
C ASN A 216 -4.24 9.34 9.13
N GLN A 217 -5.56 9.48 9.06
CA GLN A 217 -6.23 10.78 8.91
C GLN A 217 -6.05 11.70 10.13
N PHE A 218 -5.68 11.14 11.27
CA PHE A 218 -5.46 11.90 12.51
C PHE A 218 -4.01 12.35 12.70
N VAL A 219 -3.16 12.25 11.69
CA VAL A 219 -1.78 12.74 11.73
C VAL A 219 -1.57 13.78 10.65
N LYS A 220 -1.13 14.97 11.03
CA LYS A 220 -0.82 16.08 10.11
C LYS A 220 0.62 16.51 10.27
N PHE A 221 1.33 16.63 9.14
CA PHE A 221 2.71 17.07 9.11
C PHE A 221 2.81 18.52 8.65
N TYR A 222 3.65 19.27 9.33
CA TYR A 222 3.93 20.68 9.07
C TYR A 222 5.43 20.92 9.00
N SER A 223 5.86 21.89 8.19
CA SER A 223 7.19 22.47 8.37
C SER A 223 7.24 23.30 9.68
N SER A 224 8.41 23.56 10.21
CA SER A 224 8.55 24.46 11.37
C SER A 224 7.99 25.85 11.06
N TRP A 225 8.24 26.36 9.83
CA TRP A 225 7.71 27.66 9.39
C TRP A 225 6.17 27.67 9.33
N ASP A 226 5.54 26.63 8.77
CA ASP A 226 4.07 26.54 8.73
C ASP A 226 3.46 26.46 10.12
N ALA A 227 4.09 25.70 11.02
CA ALA A 227 3.62 25.55 12.39
C ALA A 227 3.67 26.88 13.14
N ASP A 228 4.79 27.59 13.02
CA ASP A 228 4.99 28.91 13.66
C ASP A 228 4.05 29.98 13.06
N SER A 229 3.97 30.06 11.72
CA SER A 229 3.16 31.07 11.03
C SER A 229 1.66 30.93 11.28
N ARG A 230 1.17 29.71 11.49
CA ARG A 230 -0.24 29.39 11.75
C ARG A 230 -0.54 29.16 13.23
N ASN A 231 0.44 29.35 14.11
CA ASN A 231 0.34 29.10 15.55
C ASN A 231 -0.25 27.72 15.88
N ILE A 232 0.25 26.68 15.19
CA ILE A 232 -0.23 25.30 15.36
C ILE A 232 0.37 24.73 16.64
N ARG A 233 -0.49 24.25 17.54
CA ARG A 233 -0.05 23.51 18.72
C ARG A 233 0.60 22.20 18.27
N THR A 234 1.90 22.07 18.51
CA THR A 234 2.68 20.90 18.15
C THR A 234 2.58 19.82 19.21
N ASP A 235 2.25 18.60 18.81
CA ASP A 235 2.22 17.41 19.67
C ASP A 235 3.55 16.63 19.62
N GLN A 236 4.15 16.53 18.43
CA GLN A 236 5.39 15.79 18.21
C GLN A 236 6.31 16.51 17.22
N PHE A 237 7.61 16.25 17.34
CA PHE A 237 8.63 16.71 16.41
C PHE A 237 9.31 15.51 15.76
N VAL A 238 9.62 15.62 14.47
CA VAL A 238 10.44 14.66 13.73
C VAL A 238 11.73 15.35 13.33
N ASP A 239 12.83 14.81 13.81
CA ASP A 239 14.18 15.27 13.50
C ASP A 239 14.84 14.25 12.53
N PHE A 240 15.43 14.75 11.45
CA PHE A 240 16.22 13.96 10.51
C PHE A 240 17.67 14.40 10.58
N ARG A 241 18.59 13.44 10.76
CA ARG A 241 20.00 13.71 10.88
C ARG A 241 20.83 12.65 10.18
N PHE A 242 21.78 13.07 9.33
CA PHE A 242 22.80 12.15 8.86
C PHE A 242 23.79 11.83 9.99
N SER A 243 23.84 10.57 10.40
CA SER A 243 24.79 10.06 11.39
C SER A 243 26.14 9.73 10.75
N THR A 244 26.13 9.21 9.51
CA THR A 244 27.28 9.00 8.65
C THR A 244 26.96 9.42 7.23
N PHE A 245 27.97 9.94 6.51
CA PHE A 245 27.88 10.20 5.08
C PHE A 245 29.28 10.15 4.50
N ASP A 246 29.64 9.04 3.84
CA ASP A 246 30.95 8.80 3.25
C ASP A 246 30.80 8.59 1.74
N LEU A 247 31.44 9.46 0.97
CA LEU A 247 31.46 9.38 -0.49
C LEU A 247 32.38 8.28 -1.00
N GLY A 248 33.18 7.68 -0.10
CA GLY A 248 34.09 6.60 -0.43
C GLY A 248 35.32 7.06 -1.17
N ARG A 249 36.26 6.13 -1.29
CA ARG A 249 37.50 6.29 -2.10
C ARG A 249 37.63 5.11 -3.03
N THR A 250 38.25 5.34 -4.18
CA THR A 250 38.58 4.26 -5.11
C THR A 250 39.64 3.32 -4.54
N ARG A 251 39.41 2.03 -4.68
CA ARG A 251 40.36 0.96 -4.31
C ARG A 251 40.63 0.10 -5.52
N ASP A 252 41.93 -0.10 -5.80
CA ASP A 252 42.41 -0.93 -6.88
C ASP A 252 42.84 -2.30 -6.36
N GLU A 253 42.27 -3.35 -6.95
CA GLU A 253 42.72 -4.72 -6.80
C GLU A 253 43.35 -5.13 -8.13
N ARG A 254 44.63 -5.60 -8.08
CA ARG A 254 45.38 -5.98 -9.27
C ARG A 254 45.68 -7.46 -9.26
N SER A 255 45.39 -8.11 -10.35
CA SER A 255 45.76 -9.49 -10.63
C SER A 255 46.65 -9.55 -11.88
N THR A 256 47.61 -10.43 -11.88
CA THR A 256 48.55 -10.57 -13.00
C THR A 256 48.59 -12.04 -13.42
N ARG A 257 48.51 -12.27 -14.74
CA ARG A 257 48.68 -13.61 -15.33
C ARG A 257 49.55 -13.56 -16.54
N GLU A 258 50.28 -14.65 -16.78
CA GLU A 258 51.06 -14.83 -17.99
C GLU A 258 50.30 -15.67 -19.00
N VAL A 259 50.37 -15.26 -20.25
CA VAL A 259 49.74 -15.96 -21.38
C VAL A 259 50.82 -16.25 -22.43
N SER A 260 50.66 -17.37 -23.14
CA SER A 260 51.57 -17.71 -24.22
C SER A 260 50.77 -18.31 -25.40
N LYS A 261 51.28 -18.11 -26.60
CA LYS A 261 50.72 -18.64 -27.82
C LYS A 261 51.80 -19.02 -28.81
N ASP A 262 51.64 -20.14 -29.47
CA ASP A 262 52.51 -20.53 -30.57
C ASP A 262 52.05 -19.81 -31.85
N ILE A 263 52.91 -19.02 -32.43
CA ILE A 263 52.67 -18.25 -33.66
C ILE A 263 53.54 -18.79 -34.80
N VAL A 264 52.98 -18.80 -36.01
CA VAL A 264 53.76 -19.16 -37.19
C VAL A 264 54.63 -17.97 -37.56
N VAL A 265 55.94 -18.19 -37.56
CA VAL A 265 56.94 -17.16 -37.89
C VAL A 265 57.46 -17.33 -39.33
N LYS A 266 57.33 -18.52 -39.90
CA LYS A 266 57.74 -18.80 -41.25
C LYS A 266 56.88 -19.96 -41.84
N GLU A 267 56.45 -19.75 -43.10
CA GLU A 267 55.80 -20.80 -43.87
C GLU A 267 56.68 -21.09 -45.10
N THR A 268 57.08 -22.34 -45.25
CA THR A 268 57.82 -22.78 -46.42
C THR A 268 56.99 -23.76 -47.21
N VAL A 269 56.65 -23.40 -48.43
CA VAL A 269 55.85 -24.27 -49.34
C VAL A 269 56.75 -25.15 -50.13
N TYR A 270 56.64 -26.47 -49.94
CA TYR A 270 57.30 -27.49 -50.76
C TYR A 270 56.31 -28.03 -51.73
N ARG A 271 56.69 -28.09 -53.04
CA ARG A 271 55.79 -28.54 -54.10
C ARG A 271 55.32 -29.99 -53.91
N PRO A 272 54.06 -30.29 -54.36
CA PRO A 272 52.99 -29.41 -54.80
C PRO A 272 52.00 -29.13 -53.64
N ASP A 273 51.96 -29.87 -52.48
CA ASP A 273 50.91 -29.82 -51.48
C ASP A 273 51.36 -29.84 -50.03
N SER A 274 52.63 -29.66 -49.75
CA SER A 274 53.08 -29.66 -48.35
C SER A 274 53.57 -28.26 -47.89
N VAL A 275 52.98 -27.75 -46.79
CA VAL A 275 53.37 -26.52 -46.13
C VAL A 275 54.01 -26.87 -44.78
N VAL A 276 55.29 -26.51 -44.60
CA VAL A 276 55.97 -26.63 -43.31
C VAL A 276 55.87 -25.26 -42.62
N LYS A 277 55.31 -25.26 -41.41
CA LYS A 277 55.18 -24.08 -40.57
C LYS A 277 56.18 -24.13 -39.43
N GLU A 278 56.93 -23.10 -39.29
CA GLU A 278 57.84 -22.93 -38.14
C GLU A 278 57.10 -22.11 -37.07
N TYR A 279 57.03 -22.64 -35.86
CA TYR A 279 56.33 -22.04 -34.75
C TYR A 279 57.31 -21.43 -33.77
N LYS A 280 56.95 -20.23 -33.23
CA LYS A 280 57.64 -19.61 -32.13
C LYS A 280 56.68 -19.31 -31.01
N LYS A 281 57.01 -19.68 -29.80
CA LYS A 281 56.21 -19.37 -28.61
C LYS A 281 56.44 -17.92 -28.20
N VAL A 282 55.38 -17.14 -28.14
CA VAL A 282 55.37 -15.77 -27.68
C VAL A 282 54.68 -15.66 -26.36
N PHE A 283 55.08 -14.71 -25.55
CA PHE A 283 54.57 -14.51 -24.18
C PHE A 283 54.10 -13.09 -23.98
N ALA A 284 53.05 -12.92 -23.17
CA ALA A 284 52.63 -11.66 -22.66
C ALA A 284 52.18 -11.78 -21.19
N LYS A 285 52.34 -10.73 -20.45
CA LYS A 285 51.91 -10.59 -19.08
C LYS A 285 50.80 -9.59 -19.03
N ILE A 286 49.58 -10.05 -18.62
CA ILE A 286 48.36 -9.24 -18.52
C ILE A 286 48.19 -8.88 -17.05
N THR A 287 48.03 -7.59 -16.76
CA THR A 287 47.65 -7.07 -15.46
C THR A 287 46.25 -6.51 -15.53
N THR A 288 45.33 -7.16 -14.87
CA THR A 288 43.95 -6.71 -14.74
C THR A 288 43.77 -5.92 -13.45
N THR A 289 43.24 -4.71 -13.56
CA THR A 289 42.95 -3.84 -12.42
C THR A 289 41.40 -3.75 -12.30
N LYS A 290 40.90 -4.20 -11.17
CA LYS A 290 39.50 -3.98 -10.75
C LYS A 290 39.49 -2.81 -9.79
N ARG A 291 38.84 -1.72 -10.19
CA ARG A 291 38.70 -0.52 -9.37
C ARG A 291 37.30 -0.45 -8.83
N THR A 292 37.16 -0.36 -7.51
CA THR A 292 35.87 -0.29 -6.82
C THR A 292 35.81 0.96 -5.96
N MET A 293 34.58 1.48 -5.77
CA MET A 293 34.29 2.54 -4.84
C MET A 293 32.97 2.21 -4.16
N LEU A 294 32.97 2.24 -2.84
CA LEU A 294 31.74 2.10 -2.03
C LEU A 294 31.51 3.41 -1.29
N SER A 295 30.30 3.92 -1.42
CA SER A 295 29.83 5.13 -0.75
C SER A 295 28.61 4.80 0.08
N GLU A 296 28.47 5.40 1.25
CA GLU A 296 27.35 5.12 2.15
C GLU A 296 26.86 6.36 2.89
N GLY A 297 25.58 6.38 3.20
CA GLY A 297 24.95 7.36 4.06
C GLY A 297 23.99 6.69 5.01
N ASN A 298 23.93 7.14 6.26
CA ASN A 298 22.97 6.70 7.25
C ASN A 298 22.20 7.89 7.78
N LEU A 299 20.89 7.90 7.54
CA LEU A 299 19.96 8.91 8.04
C LEU A 299 19.26 8.35 9.28
N GLN A 300 19.43 9.03 10.40
CA GLN A 300 18.70 8.77 11.63
C GLN A 300 17.42 9.60 11.65
N ILE A 301 16.32 8.93 11.99
CA ILE A 301 15.01 9.55 12.21
C ILE A 301 14.70 9.47 13.70
N ASN A 302 14.35 10.58 14.30
CA ASN A 302 14.00 10.65 15.71
C ASN A 302 12.64 11.34 15.86
N VAL A 303 11.75 10.76 16.67
CA VAL A 303 10.47 11.37 17.03
C VAL A 303 10.48 11.66 18.53
N ARG A 304 10.15 12.89 18.89
CA ARG A 304 10.02 13.34 20.29
C ARG A 304 8.69 14.04 20.53
N ASP A 305 8.17 13.99 21.74
CA ASP A 305 6.99 14.75 22.12
C ASP A 305 7.32 16.25 22.38
N ALA A 306 6.29 17.04 22.64
CA ALA A 306 6.42 18.47 22.93
C ALA A 306 7.27 18.74 24.19
N SER A 307 7.44 17.78 25.10
CA SER A 307 8.31 17.89 26.29
C SER A 307 9.77 17.57 25.99
N GLY A 308 10.09 17.10 24.78
CA GLY A 308 11.42 16.67 24.36
C GLY A 308 11.76 15.21 24.64
N ARG A 309 10.81 14.42 25.16
CA ARG A 309 11.02 12.99 25.41
C ARG A 309 11.01 12.20 24.09
N TRP A 310 12.00 11.36 23.89
CA TRP A 310 12.09 10.47 22.75
C TRP A 310 10.98 9.41 22.76
N LEU A 311 10.24 9.34 21.65
CA LEU A 311 9.15 8.39 21.46
C LEU A 311 9.56 7.24 20.55
N TRP A 312 10.37 7.54 19.52
CA TRP A 312 10.81 6.54 18.54
C TRP A 312 12.07 7.02 17.82
N SER A 313 12.90 6.05 17.43
CA SER A 313 14.09 6.29 16.61
C SER A 313 14.28 5.13 15.64
N ASP A 314 14.74 5.41 14.43
CA ASP A 314 15.13 4.42 13.42
C ASP A 314 16.23 4.97 12.52
N ASP A 315 16.94 4.07 11.83
CA ASP A 315 18.03 4.39 10.91
C ASP A 315 17.69 3.88 9.50
N ILE A 316 18.05 4.67 8.50
CA ILE A 316 17.92 4.32 7.08
C ILE A 316 19.27 4.46 6.41
N ARG A 317 19.72 3.38 5.80
CA ARG A 317 20.98 3.34 5.05
C ARG A 317 20.71 3.49 3.56
N GLY A 318 21.58 4.26 2.90
CA GLY A 318 21.69 4.33 1.46
C GLY A 318 23.13 4.02 1.06
N ASN A 319 23.31 3.28 -0.02
CA ASN A 319 24.59 2.85 -0.52
C ASN A 319 24.71 3.16 -2.01
N HIS A 320 25.91 3.47 -2.44
CA HIS A 320 26.23 3.55 -3.85
C HIS A 320 27.54 2.80 -4.12
N SER A 321 27.53 1.87 -5.06
CA SER A 321 28.71 1.13 -5.47
C SER A 321 29.02 1.39 -6.92
N TRP A 322 30.28 1.69 -7.20
CA TRP A 322 30.81 1.83 -8.55
C TRP A 322 31.97 0.88 -8.75
N CYS A 323 32.07 0.26 -9.93
CA CYS A 323 33.12 -0.68 -10.27
C CYS A 323 33.49 -0.56 -11.75
N THR A 324 34.78 -0.57 -12.04
CA THR A 324 35.30 -0.73 -13.40
C THR A 324 36.41 -1.74 -13.42
N GLU A 325 36.63 -2.40 -14.55
CA GLU A 325 37.69 -3.35 -14.77
C GLU A 325 38.36 -3.03 -16.10
N PHE A 326 39.68 -2.90 -16.07
CA PHE A 326 40.52 -2.65 -17.24
C PHE A 326 41.82 -3.44 -17.13
N SER A 327 42.41 -3.75 -18.26
CA SER A 327 43.66 -4.51 -18.30
C SER A 327 44.74 -3.77 -19.09
N THR A 328 45.97 -3.99 -18.69
CA THR A 328 47.18 -3.59 -19.46
C THR A 328 47.99 -4.83 -19.72
N TYR A 329 48.86 -4.80 -20.73
CA TYR A 329 49.77 -5.90 -20.98
C TYR A 329 51.16 -5.42 -21.25
N THR A 330 52.12 -6.32 -21.06
CA THR A 330 53.52 -6.18 -21.46
C THR A 330 53.96 -7.46 -22.16
N GLY A 331 54.76 -7.37 -23.23
CA GLY A 331 55.17 -8.49 -24.04
C GLY A 331 54.63 -8.48 -25.45
N ASP A 332 54.49 -9.63 -26.06
CA ASP A 332 54.04 -9.76 -27.45
C ASP A 332 52.51 -9.82 -27.54
N GLU A 333 51.89 -8.85 -28.25
CA GLU A 333 50.43 -8.76 -28.44
C GLU A 333 49.83 -10.02 -29.05
N ARG A 334 50.58 -10.74 -29.88
CA ARG A 334 50.11 -11.97 -30.55
C ARG A 334 49.87 -13.12 -29.58
N ALA A 335 50.39 -13.03 -28.34
CA ALA A 335 50.10 -13.98 -27.26
C ALA A 335 48.70 -13.80 -26.68
N LEU A 336 48.03 -12.64 -26.85
CA LEU A 336 46.72 -12.32 -26.32
C LEU A 336 45.62 -13.09 -27.07
N SER A 337 44.65 -13.59 -26.33
CA SER A 337 43.38 -14.09 -26.87
C SER A 337 42.51 -12.91 -27.31
N GLU A 338 41.42 -13.18 -28.08
CA GLU A 338 40.48 -12.13 -28.45
C GLU A 338 39.77 -11.52 -27.22
N SER A 339 39.48 -12.34 -26.19
CA SER A 339 38.92 -11.86 -24.92
C SER A 339 39.92 -10.96 -24.17
N ASP A 340 41.23 -11.28 -24.22
CA ASP A 340 42.27 -10.45 -23.60
C ASP A 340 42.41 -9.10 -24.30
N LYS A 341 42.36 -9.09 -25.63
CA LYS A 341 42.38 -7.85 -26.42
C LYS A 341 41.16 -6.97 -26.12
N GLN A 342 39.98 -7.55 -25.96
CA GLN A 342 38.78 -6.80 -25.56
C GLN A 342 38.93 -6.14 -24.19
N LEU A 343 39.53 -6.86 -23.21
CA LEU A 343 39.80 -6.31 -21.88
C LEU A 343 40.85 -5.22 -21.90
N VAL A 344 41.92 -5.39 -22.70
CA VAL A 344 43.01 -4.41 -22.82
C VAL A 344 42.52 -3.14 -23.57
N ASN A 345 41.64 -3.30 -24.56
CA ASN A 345 41.09 -2.20 -25.34
C ASN A 345 39.94 -1.49 -24.63
N ARG A 346 39.46 -2.00 -23.48
CA ARG A 346 38.39 -1.38 -22.72
C ARG A 346 38.84 -0.04 -22.18
N LYS A 347 38.09 1.03 -22.49
CA LYS A 347 38.38 2.35 -21.91
C LYS A 347 38.21 2.32 -20.40
N GLN A 348 39.11 2.97 -19.71
CA GLN A 348 39.03 3.17 -18.28
C GLN A 348 37.87 4.14 -18.00
N ASP A 349 36.86 3.65 -17.25
CA ASP A 349 35.80 4.50 -16.75
C ASP A 349 36.27 5.23 -15.48
N TYR A 350 35.77 6.46 -15.31
CA TYR A 350 36.03 7.26 -14.12
C TYR A 350 34.85 7.14 -13.15
N PRO A 351 35.09 7.23 -11.83
CA PRO A 351 34.04 7.23 -10.85
C PRO A 351 33.12 8.43 -11.08
N PRO A 352 31.80 8.28 -10.75
CA PRO A 352 30.86 9.39 -10.83
C PRO A 352 31.31 10.52 -9.88
N ASN A 353 30.84 11.73 -10.17
CA ASN A 353 31.17 12.88 -9.34
C ASN A 353 30.43 12.84 -7.99
N GLU A 354 30.89 13.62 -7.01
CA GLU A 354 30.32 13.65 -5.67
C GLU A 354 28.82 13.97 -5.65
N GLY A 355 28.33 14.84 -6.53
CA GLY A 355 26.92 15.18 -6.63
C GLY A 355 26.05 14.02 -7.12
N GLU A 356 26.55 13.24 -8.09
CA GLU A 356 25.86 12.03 -8.57
C GLU A 356 25.79 10.96 -7.48
N ILE A 357 26.90 10.72 -6.76
CA ILE A 357 26.96 9.78 -5.65
C ILE A 357 25.99 10.20 -4.54
N THR A 358 26.03 11.48 -4.15
CA THR A 358 25.13 12.05 -3.14
C THR A 358 23.67 11.85 -3.53
N ARG A 359 23.32 12.12 -4.79
CA ARG A 359 21.95 11.92 -5.29
C ARG A 359 21.52 10.46 -5.24
N CYS A 360 22.37 9.53 -5.60
CA CYS A 360 22.10 8.09 -5.53
C CYS A 360 21.80 7.67 -4.08
N ILE A 361 22.66 8.04 -3.12
CA ILE A 361 22.50 7.72 -1.70
C ILE A 361 21.19 8.34 -1.15
N ILE A 362 20.94 9.63 -1.43
CA ILE A 362 19.73 10.34 -0.99
C ILE A 362 18.47 9.70 -1.57
N ASN A 363 18.47 9.31 -2.86
CA ASN A 363 17.31 8.67 -3.48
C ASN A 363 17.00 7.30 -2.85
N GLU A 364 18.00 6.52 -2.53
CA GLU A 364 17.82 5.24 -1.85
C GLU A 364 17.24 5.43 -0.44
N ILE A 365 17.79 6.37 0.33
CA ILE A 365 17.27 6.74 1.65
C ILE A 365 15.82 7.22 1.53
N LYS A 366 15.52 8.14 0.60
CA LYS A 366 14.20 8.74 0.37
C LYS A 366 13.14 7.70 0.07
N SER A 367 13.46 6.66 -0.69
CA SER A 367 12.52 5.58 -1.03
C SER A 367 12.05 4.78 0.19
N ASN A 368 12.86 4.71 1.26
CA ASN A 368 12.61 3.91 2.45
C ASN A 368 11.93 4.68 3.60
N ILE A 369 12.02 6.02 3.61
CA ILE A 369 11.46 6.86 4.70
C ILE A 369 9.94 6.70 4.85
N PRO A 370 9.12 6.80 3.77
CA PRO A 370 7.67 6.79 3.92
C PRO A 370 7.14 5.52 4.57
N GLY A 371 7.75 4.37 4.25
CA GLY A 371 7.38 3.08 4.84
C GLY A 371 7.62 3.05 6.35
N LYS A 372 8.80 3.50 6.80
CA LYS A 372 9.16 3.49 8.22
C LYS A 372 8.34 4.49 9.03
N VAL A 373 8.21 5.72 8.55
CA VAL A 373 7.43 6.76 9.20
C VAL A 373 5.95 6.39 9.24
N ARG A 374 5.39 5.87 8.15
CA ARG A 374 4.02 5.36 8.12
C ARG A 374 3.79 4.28 9.19
N ASN A 375 4.69 3.30 9.29
CA ASN A 375 4.56 2.22 10.27
C ASN A 375 4.52 2.73 11.71
N TYR A 376 5.22 3.81 12.03
CA TYR A 376 5.15 4.45 13.35
C TYR A 376 3.82 5.19 13.53
N PHE A 377 3.50 6.11 12.63
CA PHE A 377 2.34 6.99 12.77
C PHE A 377 0.98 6.30 12.51
N SER A 378 0.95 5.15 11.82
CA SER A 378 -0.28 4.37 11.67
C SER A 378 -0.76 3.70 12.96
N ARG A 379 0.13 3.58 13.96
CA ARG A 379 -0.18 2.97 15.27
C ARG A 379 -0.65 3.98 16.31
N LEU A 380 -0.50 5.24 16.01
CA LEU A 380 -1.03 6.30 16.85
C LEU A 380 -2.53 6.44 16.63
#